data_eed592fef817be375e7a4e27fb21ee79
#
_entry.id   eed592fef817be375e7a4e27fb21ee79
#
_cell.length_a   1.000
_cell.length_b   1.000
_cell.length_c   1.000
_cell.angle_alpha   90.00
_cell.angle_beta   90.00
_cell.angle_gamma   90.00
#
_symmetry.space_group_name_H-M   'P 1'
#
loop_
_entity.id
_entity.type
_entity.pdbx_description
1 polymer ?
#
loop_
_entity_poly.entity_id
_entity_poly.type
_entity_poly.pdbx_seq_one_letter_code
_entity_poly.pdbx_strand_id
1 'polypeptide(L)'
;SVPMAEGLAYNYAAKKVDDTVLSALEKLAEEAQLTEKFEALYNGEVVNTGEKRLVLHHMTRGQLGDAVVADGVDKRTFYVEQQKKIAEFANKVHAGEITNGAGEKFTTVVQIGIGGSDLGPRAMYLALENWAKKNDTFKMEAKFISNVDPDDAAAVLNSVDVAHSIFVLVSKSGTTLETLTNESFVKDALKNAGLDASKHMIAVTSETSPLAKSDDYLAAFFMDDYIGGRFSSTSAVGGA
;
A
#
# COMPACT_ATOMS: atom_id res chain seq x y z
N SER A 1 2.53 -31.41 -8.26
CA SER A 1 2.32 -30.28 -7.32
C SER A 1 3.34 -30.32 -6.19
N VAL A 2 3.70 -29.17 -5.70
CA VAL A 2 4.66 -28.99 -4.59
C VAL A 2 3.93 -28.34 -3.42
N PRO A 3 3.99 -28.93 -2.21
CA PRO A 3 3.47 -28.26 -1.02
C PRO A 3 4.28 -27.00 -0.72
N MET A 4 3.58 -25.91 -0.39
CA MET A 4 4.22 -24.61 -0.14
C MET A 4 4.09 -24.17 1.32
N ALA A 5 2.86 -24.20 1.84
CA ALA A 5 2.52 -23.81 3.20
C ALA A 5 1.28 -24.58 3.64
N GLU A 6 0.83 -24.40 4.88
CA GLU A 6 -0.36 -25.08 5.41
C GLU A 6 -1.56 -24.91 4.46
N GLY A 7 -2.05 -26.04 3.91
CA GLY A 7 -3.18 -26.09 3.00
C GLY A 7 -2.94 -25.49 1.60
N LEU A 8 -1.73 -25.02 1.28
CA LEU A 8 -1.38 -24.45 -0.01
C LEU A 8 -0.40 -25.37 -0.74
N ALA A 9 -0.70 -25.66 -2.02
CA ALA A 9 0.19 -26.38 -2.90
C ALA A 9 0.28 -25.69 -4.27
N TYR A 10 1.49 -25.62 -4.82
CA TYR A 10 1.69 -25.15 -6.18
C TYR A 10 1.48 -26.31 -7.17
N ASN A 11 0.46 -26.18 -8.01
CA ASN A 11 0.18 -27.17 -9.06
C ASN A 11 0.67 -26.63 -10.41
N TYR A 12 1.65 -27.32 -10.99
CA TYR A 12 2.23 -26.97 -12.28
C TYR A 12 1.81 -27.91 -13.42
N ALA A 13 0.77 -28.71 -13.25
CA ALA A 13 0.31 -29.68 -14.26
C ALA A 13 -0.08 -29.04 -15.61
N ALA A 14 -0.49 -27.76 -15.59
CA ALA A 14 -0.77 -27.01 -16.82
C ALA A 14 0.49 -26.43 -17.51
N LYS A 15 1.67 -26.59 -16.93
CA LYS A 15 2.95 -26.15 -17.50
C LYS A 15 3.59 -27.29 -18.28
N LYS A 16 4.34 -26.96 -19.33
CA LYS A 16 5.18 -27.94 -20.06
C LYS A 16 6.47 -28.19 -19.26
N VAL A 17 6.34 -28.85 -18.12
CA VAL A 17 7.43 -29.15 -17.20
C VAL A 17 7.45 -30.67 -17.00
N ASP A 18 8.50 -31.30 -17.50
CA ASP A 18 8.85 -32.70 -17.27
C ASP A 18 10.12 -32.81 -16.38
N ASP A 19 10.58 -34.02 -16.13
CA ASP A 19 11.74 -34.25 -15.28
C ASP A 19 13.03 -33.64 -15.85
N THR A 20 13.13 -33.51 -17.18
CA THR A 20 14.27 -32.86 -17.83
C THR A 20 14.29 -31.37 -17.52
N VAL A 21 13.14 -30.73 -17.61
CA VAL A 21 12.98 -29.29 -17.26
C VAL A 21 13.20 -29.07 -15.78
N LEU A 22 12.69 -29.95 -14.91
CA LEU A 22 12.92 -29.84 -13.46
C LEU A 22 14.42 -29.93 -13.13
N SER A 23 15.12 -30.92 -13.68
CA SER A 23 16.56 -31.06 -13.45
C SER A 23 17.37 -29.87 -13.97
N ALA A 24 16.95 -29.28 -15.09
CA ALA A 24 17.58 -28.07 -15.62
C ALA A 24 17.33 -26.84 -14.71
N LEU A 25 16.13 -26.73 -14.14
CA LEU A 25 15.78 -25.66 -13.20
C LEU A 25 16.52 -25.82 -11.86
N GLU A 26 16.66 -27.03 -11.34
CA GLU A 26 17.44 -27.32 -10.13
C GLU A 26 18.90 -26.90 -10.33
N LYS A 27 19.52 -27.33 -11.45
CA LYS A 27 20.89 -26.93 -11.78
C LYS A 27 21.03 -25.43 -11.92
N LEU A 28 20.09 -24.76 -12.56
CA LEU A 28 20.08 -23.29 -12.65
C LEU A 28 19.98 -22.62 -11.28
N ALA A 29 19.15 -23.14 -10.39
CA ALA A 29 19.02 -22.64 -9.02
C ALA A 29 20.33 -22.77 -8.22
N GLU A 30 21.01 -23.92 -8.34
CA GLU A 30 22.33 -24.17 -7.74
C GLU A 30 23.39 -23.22 -8.31
N GLU A 31 23.54 -23.15 -9.64
CA GLU A 31 24.50 -22.28 -10.31
C GLU A 31 24.27 -20.80 -9.99
N ALA A 32 23.01 -20.39 -9.87
CA ALA A 32 22.62 -19.04 -9.52
C ALA A 32 22.73 -18.74 -8.01
N GLN A 33 23.03 -19.74 -7.17
CA GLN A 33 23.04 -19.62 -5.71
C GLN A 33 21.70 -19.04 -5.19
N LEU A 34 20.56 -19.58 -5.68
CA LEU A 34 19.25 -19.02 -5.45
C LEU A 34 18.88 -19.01 -3.96
N THR A 35 19.17 -20.10 -3.24
CA THR A 35 18.85 -20.23 -1.82
C THR A 35 19.65 -19.24 -0.99
N GLU A 36 20.97 -19.17 -1.21
CA GLU A 36 21.87 -18.27 -0.51
C GLU A 36 21.51 -16.80 -0.74
N LYS A 37 21.16 -16.44 -1.97
CA LYS A 37 20.69 -15.08 -2.29
C LYS A 37 19.34 -14.76 -1.67
N PHE A 38 18.45 -15.75 -1.57
CA PHE A 38 17.19 -15.57 -0.86
C PHE A 38 17.40 -15.38 0.64
N GLU A 39 18.29 -16.17 1.25
CA GLU A 39 18.67 -15.99 2.65
C GLU A 39 19.31 -14.63 2.91
N ALA A 40 20.19 -14.16 2.03
CA ALA A 40 20.78 -12.84 2.10
C ALA A 40 19.71 -11.73 2.07
N LEU A 41 18.72 -11.83 1.14
CA LEU A 41 17.57 -10.95 1.09
C LEU A 41 16.77 -10.98 2.40
N TYR A 42 16.50 -12.18 2.89
CA TYR A 42 15.68 -12.40 4.08
C TYR A 42 16.35 -11.84 5.34
N ASN A 43 17.68 -11.90 5.41
CA ASN A 43 18.50 -11.37 6.49
C ASN A 43 18.80 -9.88 6.36
N GLY A 44 18.30 -9.22 5.34
CA GLY A 44 18.44 -7.76 5.15
C GLY A 44 19.80 -7.34 4.59
N GLU A 45 20.41 -8.16 3.75
CA GLU A 45 21.57 -7.76 2.98
C GLU A 45 21.16 -6.90 1.76
N VAL A 46 22.11 -6.12 1.23
CA VAL A 46 21.89 -5.32 0.03
C VAL A 46 21.85 -6.21 -1.20
N VAL A 47 20.67 -6.63 -1.60
CA VAL A 47 20.45 -7.49 -2.79
C VAL A 47 19.98 -6.70 -4.01
N ASN A 48 19.37 -5.54 -3.85
CA ASN A 48 19.09 -4.61 -4.94
C ASN A 48 20.33 -3.76 -5.23
N THR A 49 21.26 -4.31 -6.02
CA THR A 49 22.53 -3.67 -6.33
C THR A 49 22.39 -2.44 -7.21
N GLY A 50 21.34 -2.36 -8.01
CA GLY A 50 21.06 -1.19 -8.87
C GLY A 50 20.74 0.07 -8.08
N GLU A 51 19.93 -0.05 -7.04
CA GLU A 51 19.54 1.06 -6.15
C GLU A 51 20.35 1.05 -4.83
N LYS A 52 21.21 0.04 -4.62
CA LYS A 52 21.99 -0.17 -3.39
C LYS A 52 21.11 -0.21 -2.13
N ARG A 53 20.01 -0.99 -2.21
CA ARG A 53 19.00 -1.07 -1.15
C ARG A 53 18.79 -2.50 -0.66
N LEU A 54 18.32 -2.59 0.58
CA LEU A 54 17.69 -3.78 1.13
C LEU A 54 16.35 -4.05 0.45
N VAL A 55 15.82 -5.26 0.64
CA VAL A 55 14.48 -5.65 0.16
C VAL A 55 13.75 -6.33 1.31
N LEU A 56 12.84 -5.62 1.97
CA LEU A 56 12.22 -6.04 3.22
C LEU A 56 10.71 -6.33 3.14
N HIS A 57 10.22 -6.70 1.94
CA HIS A 57 8.79 -6.96 1.71
C HIS A 57 8.20 -8.02 2.66
N HIS A 58 8.99 -9.01 3.08
CA HIS A 58 8.55 -10.07 3.99
C HIS A 58 8.23 -9.53 5.38
N MET A 59 8.88 -8.46 5.84
CA MET A 59 8.67 -7.87 7.16
C MET A 59 7.34 -7.15 7.33
N THR A 60 6.66 -6.81 6.23
CA THR A 60 5.30 -6.23 6.25
C THR A 60 4.20 -7.30 6.24
N ARG A 61 4.55 -8.59 6.22
CA ARG A 61 3.63 -9.74 6.11
C ARG A 61 3.64 -10.61 7.37
N GLY A 62 3.74 -10.00 8.52
CA GLY A 62 3.87 -10.67 9.79
C GLY A 62 5.30 -10.64 10.33
N GLN A 63 5.56 -11.44 11.36
CA GLN A 63 6.87 -11.46 12.02
C GLN A 63 7.80 -12.51 11.39
N LEU A 64 8.09 -12.34 10.10
CA LEU A 64 8.96 -13.23 9.35
C LEU A 64 10.42 -12.71 9.38
N GLY A 65 11.37 -13.62 9.55
CA GLY A 65 12.81 -13.31 9.61
C GLY A 65 13.25 -12.69 10.94
N ASP A 66 14.55 -12.44 11.05
CA ASP A 66 15.15 -11.76 12.19
C ASP A 66 14.98 -10.23 12.11
N ALA A 67 15.32 -9.52 13.17
CA ALA A 67 15.33 -8.06 13.16
C ALA A 67 16.41 -7.55 12.19
N VAL A 68 16.05 -6.56 11.38
CA VAL A 68 16.99 -5.88 10.48
C VAL A 68 17.08 -4.42 10.89
N VAL A 69 18.26 -3.97 11.26
CA VAL A 69 18.53 -2.58 11.58
C VAL A 69 19.12 -1.88 10.35
N ALA A 70 18.44 -0.87 9.86
CA ALA A 70 18.90 -0.01 8.77
C ALA A 70 18.70 1.45 9.16
N ASP A 71 19.68 2.30 8.84
CA ASP A 71 19.70 3.72 9.20
C ASP A 71 19.49 3.98 10.71
N GLY A 72 19.97 3.06 11.56
CA GLY A 72 19.81 3.12 13.02
C GLY A 72 18.41 2.75 13.53
N VAL A 73 17.53 2.27 12.66
CA VAL A 73 16.13 1.92 13.00
C VAL A 73 15.91 0.42 12.80
N ASP A 74 15.32 -0.24 13.78
CA ASP A 74 14.78 -1.60 13.62
C ASP A 74 13.56 -1.54 12.70
N LYS A 75 13.70 -2.09 11.50
CA LYS A 75 12.68 -2.00 10.45
C LYS A 75 11.43 -2.81 10.78
N ARG A 76 11.54 -3.91 11.51
CA ARG A 76 10.37 -4.66 11.97
C ARG A 76 9.52 -3.81 12.91
N THR A 77 10.13 -3.23 13.92
CA THR A 77 9.44 -2.33 14.86
C THR A 77 8.78 -1.17 14.11
N PHE A 78 9.49 -0.55 13.17
CA PHE A 78 8.93 0.52 12.34
C PHE A 78 7.67 0.08 11.60
N TYR A 79 7.67 -1.07 10.89
CA TYR A 79 6.49 -1.53 10.14
C TYR A 79 5.33 -1.89 11.05
N VAL A 80 5.57 -2.54 12.17
CA VAL A 80 4.53 -2.90 13.15
C VAL A 80 3.91 -1.64 13.75
N GLU A 81 4.70 -0.63 14.06
CA GLU A 81 4.20 0.66 14.56
C GLU A 81 3.34 1.39 13.52
N GLN A 82 3.74 1.39 12.24
CA GLN A 82 2.91 1.97 11.18
C GLN A 82 1.58 1.22 11.04
N GLN A 83 1.60 -0.10 11.02
CA GLN A 83 0.38 -0.92 10.97
C GLN A 83 -0.55 -0.61 12.16
N LYS A 84 0.00 -0.46 13.36
CA LYS A 84 -0.77 -0.10 14.57
C LYS A 84 -1.38 1.29 14.44
N LYS A 85 -0.61 2.30 14.03
CA LYS A 85 -1.11 3.67 13.84
C LYS A 85 -2.25 3.73 12.81
N ILE A 86 -2.11 3.00 11.71
CA ILE A 86 -3.14 2.92 10.68
C ILE A 86 -4.41 2.26 11.24
N ALA A 87 -4.27 1.13 11.93
CA ALA A 87 -5.42 0.44 12.52
C ALA A 87 -6.15 1.30 13.57
N GLU A 88 -5.42 2.03 14.40
CA GLU A 88 -5.99 2.96 15.38
C GLU A 88 -6.74 4.10 14.68
N PHE A 89 -6.16 4.67 13.64
CA PHE A 89 -6.79 5.74 12.86
C PHE A 89 -8.06 5.24 12.15
N ALA A 90 -7.98 4.12 11.44
CA ALA A 90 -9.12 3.54 10.74
C ALA A 90 -10.26 3.19 11.70
N ASN A 91 -9.96 2.63 12.87
CA ASN A 91 -10.97 2.33 13.89
C ASN A 91 -11.66 3.62 14.39
N LYS A 92 -10.95 4.72 14.58
CA LYS A 92 -11.53 6.01 14.96
C LYS A 92 -12.41 6.59 13.86
N VAL A 93 -12.01 6.48 12.59
CA VAL A 93 -12.85 6.87 11.44
C VAL A 93 -14.13 6.03 11.40
N HIS A 94 -14.03 4.71 11.51
CA HIS A 94 -15.19 3.82 11.51
C HIS A 94 -16.14 4.04 12.70
N ALA A 95 -15.60 4.36 13.86
CA ALA A 95 -16.40 4.72 15.05
C ALA A 95 -17.08 6.10 14.91
N GLY A 96 -16.56 6.97 14.03
CA GLY A 96 -16.97 8.36 13.90
C GLY A 96 -16.40 9.26 14.99
N GLU A 97 -15.25 8.90 15.54
CA GLU A 97 -14.44 9.75 16.43
C GLU A 97 -13.61 10.74 15.61
N ILE A 98 -13.22 10.35 14.40
CA ILE A 98 -12.66 11.22 13.37
C ILE A 98 -13.76 11.47 12.34
N THR A 99 -14.08 12.75 12.15
CA THR A 99 -15.19 13.21 11.32
C THR A 99 -14.69 14.29 10.37
N ASN A 100 -15.52 14.64 9.38
CA ASN A 100 -15.31 15.81 8.53
C ASN A 100 -15.42 17.13 9.35
N GLY A 101 -15.18 18.26 8.69
CA GLY A 101 -15.24 19.57 9.33
C GLY A 101 -16.61 19.95 9.92
N ALA A 102 -17.69 19.28 9.50
CA ALA A 102 -19.05 19.45 10.02
C ALA A 102 -19.41 18.49 11.17
N GLY A 103 -18.52 17.60 11.56
CA GLY A 103 -18.78 16.61 12.61
C GLY A 103 -19.51 15.35 12.10
N GLU A 104 -19.53 15.11 10.80
CA GLU A 104 -20.22 13.99 10.17
C GLU A 104 -19.24 12.87 9.79
N LYS A 105 -19.74 11.63 9.74
CA LYS A 105 -18.92 10.45 9.46
C LYS A 105 -18.50 10.38 7.99
N PHE A 106 -17.29 9.91 7.77
CA PHE A 106 -16.85 9.48 6.44
C PHE A 106 -17.50 8.15 6.04
N THR A 107 -17.91 8.04 4.79
CA THR A 107 -18.54 6.83 4.23
C THR A 107 -17.75 6.26 3.05
N THR A 108 -16.87 7.06 2.47
CA THR A 108 -16.12 6.72 1.26
C THR A 108 -14.64 7.02 1.47
N VAL A 109 -13.78 6.14 0.97
CA VAL A 109 -12.35 6.38 0.84
C VAL A 109 -11.98 6.45 -0.65
N VAL A 110 -11.21 7.47 -1.04
CA VAL A 110 -10.72 7.62 -2.41
C VAL A 110 -9.20 7.56 -2.37
N GLN A 111 -8.62 6.49 -2.90
CA GLN A 111 -7.17 6.36 -2.98
C GLN A 111 -6.63 7.00 -4.26
N ILE A 112 -5.60 7.82 -4.11
CA ILE A 112 -4.89 8.50 -5.19
C ILE A 112 -3.48 7.94 -5.23
N GLY A 113 -3.17 7.16 -6.27
CA GLY A 113 -1.86 6.53 -6.39
C GLY A 113 -1.68 5.89 -7.74
N ILE A 114 -0.43 5.71 -8.20
CA ILE A 114 -0.10 5.18 -9.51
C ILE A 114 0.71 3.89 -9.39
N GLY A 115 0.43 2.93 -10.27
CA GLY A 115 1.14 1.66 -10.32
C GLY A 115 1.03 0.89 -9.01
N GLY A 116 2.16 0.67 -8.31
CA GLY A 116 2.18 -0.05 -7.03
C GLY A 116 1.41 0.63 -5.91
N SER A 117 1.23 1.95 -5.99
CA SER A 117 0.44 2.73 -5.03
C SER A 117 -1.07 2.66 -5.27
N ASP A 118 -1.52 1.97 -6.32
CA ASP A 118 -2.92 1.72 -6.66
C ASP A 118 -3.24 0.23 -6.69
N LEU A 119 -2.52 -0.54 -7.53
CA LEU A 119 -2.93 -1.89 -7.91
C LEU A 119 -3.03 -2.88 -6.75
N GLY A 120 -2.11 -2.82 -5.78
CA GLY A 120 -2.12 -3.70 -4.62
C GLY A 120 -3.33 -3.47 -3.71
N PRO A 121 -3.52 -2.25 -3.20
CA PRO A 121 -4.69 -1.88 -2.38
C PRO A 121 -6.01 -2.13 -3.09
N ARG A 122 -6.14 -1.73 -4.36
CA ARG A 122 -7.34 -1.98 -5.18
C ARG A 122 -7.64 -3.47 -5.31
N ALA A 123 -6.63 -4.30 -5.57
CA ALA A 123 -6.81 -5.74 -5.68
C ALA A 123 -7.30 -6.35 -4.36
N MET A 124 -6.75 -5.92 -3.22
CA MET A 124 -7.19 -6.39 -1.89
C MET A 124 -8.63 -5.97 -1.60
N TYR A 125 -8.98 -4.71 -1.86
CA TYR A 125 -10.35 -4.22 -1.68
C TYR A 125 -11.34 -5.02 -2.53
N LEU A 126 -11.11 -5.14 -3.85
CA LEU A 126 -12.00 -5.87 -4.75
C LEU A 126 -12.13 -7.36 -4.41
N ALA A 127 -11.05 -7.98 -3.90
CA ALA A 127 -11.08 -9.37 -3.47
C ALA A 127 -11.96 -9.59 -2.21
N LEU A 128 -12.00 -8.61 -1.31
CA LEU A 128 -12.64 -8.73 0.01
C LEU A 128 -14.00 -8.03 0.09
N GLU A 129 -14.32 -7.10 -0.79
CA GLU A 129 -15.53 -6.28 -0.73
C GLU A 129 -16.81 -7.10 -0.61
N ASN A 130 -17.01 -8.07 -1.51
CA ASN A 130 -18.20 -8.91 -1.51
C ASN A 130 -18.28 -9.83 -0.27
N TRP A 131 -17.12 -10.31 0.21
CA TRP A 131 -17.04 -11.08 1.43
C TRP A 131 -17.42 -10.22 2.64
N ALA A 132 -16.90 -9.00 2.73
CA ALA A 132 -17.20 -8.06 3.80
C ALA A 132 -18.69 -7.67 3.83
N LYS A 133 -19.28 -7.39 2.67
CA LYS A 133 -20.73 -7.11 2.54
C LYS A 133 -21.58 -8.29 2.99
N LYS A 134 -21.22 -9.52 2.59
CA LYS A 134 -21.95 -10.74 2.97
C LYS A 134 -21.88 -11.04 4.49
N ASN A 135 -20.80 -10.63 5.15
CA ASN A 135 -20.58 -10.91 6.58
C ASN A 135 -20.84 -9.70 7.49
N ASP A 136 -21.50 -8.65 6.99
CA ASP A 136 -21.83 -7.41 7.71
C ASP A 136 -20.60 -6.72 8.36
N THR A 137 -19.43 -6.89 7.75
CA THR A 137 -18.17 -6.25 8.18
C THR A 137 -17.74 -5.09 7.29
N PHE A 138 -18.49 -4.82 6.21
CA PHE A 138 -18.26 -3.71 5.30
C PHE A 138 -18.41 -2.35 6.01
N LYS A 139 -17.42 -1.48 5.88
CA LYS A 139 -17.39 -0.20 6.59
C LYS A 139 -17.49 1.00 5.66
N MET A 140 -16.70 1.04 4.59
CA MET A 140 -16.61 2.17 3.68
C MET A 140 -16.51 1.71 2.24
N GLU A 141 -17.07 2.48 1.33
CA GLU A 141 -16.85 2.29 -0.09
C GLU A 141 -15.46 2.81 -0.49
N ALA A 142 -14.75 2.11 -1.38
CA ALA A 142 -13.50 2.60 -1.92
C ALA A 142 -13.61 2.95 -3.40
N LYS A 143 -12.98 4.05 -3.79
CA LYS A 143 -12.75 4.48 -5.17
C LYS A 143 -11.27 4.74 -5.39
N PHE A 144 -10.85 4.78 -6.66
CA PHE A 144 -9.44 4.86 -7.00
C PHE A 144 -9.22 5.83 -8.16
N ILE A 145 -8.29 6.77 -7.98
CA ILE A 145 -7.79 7.66 -9.02
C ILE A 145 -6.34 7.22 -9.29
N SER A 146 -6.09 6.56 -10.43
CA SER A 146 -4.86 5.82 -10.66
C SER A 146 -3.99 6.32 -11.81
N ASN A 147 -4.56 7.09 -12.72
CA ASN A 147 -3.83 7.67 -13.85
C ASN A 147 -4.03 9.17 -13.88
N VAL A 148 -3.11 9.86 -14.57
CA VAL A 148 -3.24 11.29 -14.83
C VAL A 148 -4.18 11.49 -16.03
N ASP A 149 -5.44 11.25 -15.77
CA ASP A 149 -6.54 11.43 -16.72
C ASP A 149 -7.62 12.30 -16.06
N PRO A 150 -7.82 13.54 -16.54
CA PRO A 150 -8.82 14.45 -15.97
C PRO A 150 -10.25 13.89 -16.02
N ASP A 151 -10.58 13.14 -17.06
CA ASP A 151 -11.92 12.57 -17.22
C ASP A 151 -12.17 11.43 -16.23
N ASP A 152 -11.16 10.56 -15.99
CA ASP A 152 -11.22 9.52 -14.98
C ASP A 152 -11.33 10.12 -13.56
N ALA A 153 -10.49 11.10 -13.23
CA ALA A 153 -10.55 11.81 -11.96
C ALA A 153 -11.89 12.50 -11.74
N ALA A 154 -12.42 13.18 -12.77
CA ALA A 154 -13.73 13.83 -12.73
C ALA A 154 -14.86 12.80 -12.55
N ALA A 155 -14.81 11.65 -13.23
CA ALA A 155 -15.81 10.60 -13.10
C ALA A 155 -15.83 10.04 -11.67
N VAL A 156 -14.67 9.80 -11.04
CA VAL A 156 -14.58 9.38 -9.65
C VAL A 156 -15.14 10.45 -8.73
N LEU A 157 -14.70 11.70 -8.84
CA LEU A 157 -15.12 12.80 -7.96
C LEU A 157 -16.63 13.08 -8.09
N ASN A 158 -17.21 12.95 -9.28
CA ASN A 158 -18.66 13.09 -9.49
C ASN A 158 -19.47 11.89 -8.96
N SER A 159 -18.83 10.74 -8.71
CA SER A 159 -19.49 9.54 -8.20
C SER A 159 -19.52 9.44 -6.68
N VAL A 160 -18.86 10.34 -5.97
CA VAL A 160 -18.76 10.34 -4.51
C VAL A 160 -19.30 11.61 -3.90
N ASP A 161 -19.75 11.53 -2.65
CA ASP A 161 -20.00 12.71 -1.84
C ASP A 161 -18.66 13.17 -1.24
N VAL A 162 -18.09 14.25 -1.77
CA VAL A 162 -16.77 14.76 -1.34
C VAL A 162 -16.77 15.19 0.12
N ALA A 163 -17.92 15.64 0.67
CA ALA A 163 -18.04 16.03 2.07
C ALA A 163 -17.92 14.83 3.03
N HIS A 164 -18.34 13.64 2.58
CA HIS A 164 -18.27 12.41 3.35
C HIS A 164 -17.15 11.46 2.85
N SER A 165 -16.20 12.00 2.09
CA SER A 165 -15.06 11.24 1.56
C SER A 165 -13.75 11.61 2.24
N ILE A 166 -12.93 10.59 2.46
CA ILE A 166 -11.52 10.72 2.87
C ILE A 166 -10.64 10.37 1.67
N PHE A 167 -9.63 11.17 1.40
CA PHE A 167 -8.73 11.01 0.25
C PHE A 167 -7.35 10.60 0.71
N VAL A 168 -6.89 9.43 0.26
CA VAL A 168 -5.58 8.85 0.64
C VAL A 168 -4.60 9.07 -0.50
N LEU A 169 -3.70 10.04 -0.34
CA LEU A 169 -2.63 10.33 -1.29
C LEU A 169 -1.44 9.41 -1.05
N VAL A 170 -1.11 8.57 -2.02
CA VAL A 170 -0.01 7.60 -1.90
C VAL A 170 1.12 7.95 -2.86
N SER A 171 2.21 8.47 -2.31
CA SER A 171 3.44 8.76 -3.06
C SER A 171 4.65 8.60 -2.17
N LYS A 172 5.49 7.58 -2.41
CA LYS A 172 6.69 7.32 -1.60
C LYS A 172 7.64 8.53 -1.60
N SER A 173 7.96 9.08 -2.76
CA SER A 173 8.84 10.25 -2.89
C SER A 173 8.16 11.57 -2.52
N GLY A 174 6.83 11.64 -2.62
CA GLY A 174 6.08 12.89 -2.52
C GLY A 174 6.31 13.87 -3.68
N THR A 175 6.91 13.40 -4.76
CA THR A 175 7.29 14.23 -5.93
C THR A 175 6.82 13.67 -7.26
N THR A 176 6.04 12.58 -7.25
CA THR A 176 5.49 11.98 -8.47
C THR A 176 4.48 12.95 -9.07
N LEU A 177 4.82 13.53 -10.23
CA LEU A 177 4.06 14.61 -10.86
C LEU A 177 2.60 14.23 -11.08
N GLU A 178 2.35 13.04 -11.58
CA GLU A 178 1.01 12.53 -11.86
C GLU A 178 0.15 12.42 -10.58
N THR A 179 0.76 11.96 -9.48
CA THR A 179 0.06 11.86 -8.20
C THR A 179 -0.26 13.24 -7.63
N LEU A 180 0.67 14.19 -7.73
CA LEU A 180 0.45 15.59 -7.30
C LEU A 180 -0.57 16.32 -8.19
N THR A 181 -0.64 15.98 -9.47
CA THR A 181 -1.67 16.52 -10.37
C THR A 181 -3.05 16.04 -9.96
N ASN A 182 -3.21 14.74 -9.67
CA ASN A 182 -4.46 14.20 -9.17
C ASN A 182 -4.83 14.77 -7.79
N GLU A 183 -3.84 15.00 -6.93
CA GLU A 183 -4.05 15.71 -5.66
C GLU A 183 -4.64 17.10 -5.88
N SER A 184 -4.15 17.86 -6.88
CA SER A 184 -4.67 19.18 -7.15
C SER A 184 -6.13 19.16 -7.60
N PHE A 185 -6.55 18.16 -8.41
CA PHE A 185 -7.95 17.98 -8.78
C PHE A 185 -8.85 17.73 -7.56
N VAL A 186 -8.38 16.92 -6.61
CA VAL A 186 -9.10 16.66 -5.37
C VAL A 186 -9.17 17.90 -4.47
N LYS A 187 -8.06 18.63 -4.31
CA LYS A 187 -8.01 19.89 -3.54
C LYS A 187 -8.96 20.95 -4.14
N ASP A 188 -9.02 21.05 -5.46
CA ASP A 188 -9.94 21.94 -6.15
C ASP A 188 -11.41 21.53 -5.96
N ALA A 189 -11.72 20.23 -6.01
CA ALA A 189 -13.05 19.72 -5.75
C ALA A 189 -13.51 20.02 -4.31
N LEU A 190 -12.66 19.77 -3.31
CA LEU A 190 -12.92 20.10 -1.92
C LEU A 190 -13.13 21.61 -1.72
N LYS A 191 -12.26 22.44 -2.29
CA LYS A 191 -12.36 23.89 -2.24
C LYS A 191 -13.65 24.41 -2.87
N ASN A 192 -14.05 23.87 -4.03
CA ASN A 192 -15.28 24.24 -4.69
C ASN A 192 -16.52 23.85 -3.88
N ALA A 193 -16.43 22.79 -3.07
CA ALA A 193 -17.45 22.39 -2.10
C ALA A 193 -17.40 23.19 -0.79
N GLY A 194 -16.45 24.13 -0.64
CA GLY A 194 -16.28 24.91 0.59
C GLY A 194 -15.65 24.14 1.75
N LEU A 195 -14.91 23.05 1.44
CA LEU A 195 -14.32 22.15 2.42
C LEU A 195 -12.82 22.40 2.60
N ASP A 196 -12.32 22.14 3.79
CA ASP A 196 -10.90 22.23 4.13
C ASP A 196 -10.20 20.88 3.82
N ALA A 197 -9.30 20.88 2.84
CA ALA A 197 -8.57 19.69 2.43
C ALA A 197 -7.81 19.01 3.59
N SER A 198 -7.30 19.79 4.55
CA SER A 198 -6.59 19.24 5.72
C SER A 198 -7.49 18.40 6.66
N LYS A 199 -8.80 18.44 6.48
CA LYS A 199 -9.78 17.62 7.21
C LYS A 199 -10.24 16.38 6.45
N HIS A 200 -9.82 16.25 5.18
CA HIS A 200 -10.27 15.20 4.28
C HIS A 200 -9.14 14.38 3.68
N MET A 201 -7.89 14.85 3.74
CA MET A 201 -6.77 14.20 3.07
C MET A 201 -5.81 13.51 4.05
N ILE A 202 -5.30 12.35 3.66
CA ILE A 202 -4.27 11.58 4.35
C ILE A 202 -3.10 11.40 3.39
N ALA A 203 -1.85 11.47 3.90
CA ALA A 203 -0.67 11.14 3.13
C ALA A 203 -0.11 9.76 3.52
N VAL A 204 0.20 8.93 2.52
CA VAL A 204 1.03 7.72 2.68
C VAL A 204 2.32 7.95 1.90
N THR A 205 3.44 8.14 2.61
CA THR A 205 4.67 8.66 2.01
C THR A 205 5.92 8.20 2.78
N SER A 206 7.12 8.56 2.33
CA SER A 206 8.35 8.38 3.11
C SER A 206 8.47 9.47 4.19
N GLU A 207 9.08 9.16 5.34
CA GLU A 207 9.37 10.16 6.40
C GLU A 207 10.24 11.32 5.92
N THR A 208 11.03 11.11 4.86
CA THR A 208 11.89 12.12 4.24
C THR A 208 11.19 12.92 3.15
N SER A 209 9.98 12.55 2.77
CA SER A 209 9.19 13.20 1.73
C SER A 209 8.72 14.59 2.16
N PRO A 210 8.57 15.53 1.22
CA PRO A 210 7.92 16.82 1.49
C PRO A 210 6.52 16.68 2.09
N LEU A 211 5.75 15.66 1.70
CA LEU A 211 4.39 15.40 2.19
C LEU A 211 4.37 15.04 3.68
N ALA A 212 5.44 14.44 4.21
CA ALA A 212 5.52 14.02 5.61
C ALA A 212 5.49 15.20 6.62
N LYS A 213 5.84 16.39 6.15
CA LYS A 213 5.95 17.61 6.97
C LYS A 213 4.90 18.66 6.65
N SER A 214 3.93 18.31 5.81
CA SER A 214 2.88 19.24 5.41
C SER A 214 1.71 19.18 6.38
N ASP A 215 1.23 20.35 6.80
CA ASP A 215 0.03 20.51 7.62
C ASP A 215 -1.27 20.38 6.77
N ASP A 216 -1.12 20.09 5.46
CA ASP A 216 -2.25 19.93 4.53
C ASP A 216 -3.01 18.60 4.70
N TYR A 217 -2.54 17.71 5.60
CA TYR A 217 -3.11 16.39 5.76
C TYR A 217 -3.63 16.15 7.19
N LEU A 218 -4.77 15.47 7.27
CA LEU A 218 -5.39 15.02 8.50
C LEU A 218 -4.50 14.01 9.27
N ALA A 219 -3.78 13.18 8.54
CA ALA A 219 -2.82 12.23 9.07
C ALA A 219 -1.76 11.88 8.02
N ALA A 220 -0.60 11.39 8.48
CA ALA A 220 0.43 10.82 7.62
C ALA A 220 0.87 9.46 8.14
N PHE A 221 1.02 8.48 7.22
CA PHE A 221 1.54 7.16 7.49
C PHE A 221 2.76 6.89 6.63
N PHE A 222 3.72 6.15 7.17
CA PHE A 222 5.03 6.09 6.55
C PHE A 222 5.36 4.72 5.98
N MET A 223 6.00 4.77 4.83
CA MET A 223 6.68 3.65 4.17
C MET A 223 8.12 4.03 3.91
N ASP A 224 9.01 3.07 3.79
CA ASP A 224 10.41 3.33 3.49
C ASP A 224 10.84 2.84 2.10
N ASP A 225 12.11 3.07 1.78
CA ASP A 225 12.68 2.76 0.49
C ASP A 225 12.92 1.25 0.25
N TYR A 226 12.88 0.45 1.31
CA TYR A 226 13.12 -1.01 1.25
C TYR A 226 11.86 -1.80 0.83
N ILE A 227 10.74 -1.10 0.66
CA ILE A 227 9.49 -1.67 0.13
C ILE A 227 9.28 -1.16 -1.30
N GLY A 228 9.41 -2.06 -2.27
CA GLY A 228 9.12 -1.75 -3.68
C GLY A 228 7.62 -1.57 -3.92
N GLY A 229 7.24 -0.63 -4.78
CA GLY A 229 5.83 -0.27 -5.03
C GLY A 229 4.95 -1.47 -5.38
N ARG A 230 5.39 -2.35 -6.28
CA ARG A 230 4.61 -3.55 -6.71
C ARG A 230 4.38 -4.59 -5.61
N PHE A 231 5.10 -4.49 -4.48
CA PHE A 231 4.97 -5.39 -3.32
C PHE A 231 4.45 -4.69 -2.07
N SER A 232 4.00 -3.43 -2.19
CA SER A 232 3.68 -2.56 -1.05
C SER A 232 2.28 -2.75 -0.46
N SER A 233 1.45 -3.62 -1.03
CA SER A 233 0.06 -3.83 -0.58
C SER A 233 -0.06 -4.25 0.89
N THR A 234 0.96 -4.84 1.47
CA THR A 234 1.00 -5.23 2.89
C THR A 234 1.72 -4.23 3.79
N SER A 235 2.19 -3.11 3.25
CA SER A 235 2.76 -1.97 3.98
C SER A 235 1.69 -0.91 4.30
N ALA A 236 2.12 0.28 4.72
CA ALA A 236 1.24 1.44 4.91
C ALA A 236 0.40 1.77 3.66
N VAL A 237 0.86 1.41 2.45
CA VAL A 237 0.16 1.67 1.19
C VAL A 237 -1.18 0.95 1.09
N GLY A 238 -1.26 -0.30 1.51
CA GLY A 238 -2.51 -1.06 1.47
C GLY A 238 -3.22 -1.17 2.81
N GLY A 239 -2.61 -0.64 3.87
CA GLY A 239 -3.19 -0.63 5.21
C GLY A 239 -3.96 0.66 5.53
N ALA A 240 -3.61 1.77 4.88
CA ALA A 240 -4.29 3.05 5.03
C ALA A 240 -5.46 3.19 4.05
#